data_94903ee44955762892653942bd7ae21f
#
_entry.id   94903ee44955762892653942bd7ae21f
#
_cell.length_a   1.000
_cell.length_b   1.000
_cell.length_c   1.000
_cell.angle_alpha   90.00
_cell.angle_beta   90.00
_cell.angle_gamma   90.00
#
_symmetry.space_group_name_H-M   'P 1'
#
loop_
_entity.id
_entity.type
_entity.pdbx_description
1 polymer ?
#
loop_
_entity_poly.entity_id
_entity_poly.type
_entity_poly.pdbx_seq_one_letter_code
_entity_poly.pdbx_strand_id
1 'polypeptide(L)'
;VQLDIAEYLQYGARRKIIQGFRGVGKSWITSTYVVWRLRMDPQLKFLVVSASKDRADNFTTFTMRLINEMPILAGLIPRDDQRNSKVSFDVKPAQADHAPSCSSRGVLGQMSGARADEVIADDVEVPNNSYTQPMRDKLSEAVKEFEAILKPNGKITFLGTPQVENSVYLTLEERGYETRIWTARYPNLKNNYGDRLAPKILKQLVDGLVKPKDPVDPQRFSAEDLMEREASYGRSGFNLQFQLDTTLSDQDRYPLKINDLVIMPVNKEYAPEKVIWSNSPEYVITDLQCVGFNGDRFYRPAQQFGDFIEYTGSVMFVDPSGTGKDQTAISCVKMLNGNLYVTECLGLSGGYSDRVLEKIAKVARDNKINKILVEQNFGGGMFSQLLKPFLMRFHPCQLEDVRNNKTKELRIIDTLEPVMNSHRLIIDQKVIEKDFRSNPEETPERRLKLQLVYQLSRISRHRGSLVHDDLADSLAGAVGYWTEYMLSLIHI
;
A
#
# COMPACT_ATOMS: atom_id res chain seq x y z
N VAL A 1 10.62 25.62 -12.94
CA VAL A 1 9.69 24.64 -12.38
C VAL A 1 8.32 25.26 -12.17
N GLN A 2 8.19 26.35 -11.40
CA GLN A 2 6.91 26.97 -11.04
C GLN A 2 6.08 27.40 -12.27
N LEU A 3 6.71 28.04 -13.27
CA LEU A 3 6.06 28.41 -14.53
C LEU A 3 5.55 27.17 -15.29
N ASP A 4 6.30 26.08 -15.27
CA ASP A 4 5.90 24.82 -15.93
C ASP A 4 4.68 24.19 -15.26
N ILE A 5 4.62 24.24 -13.92
CA ILE A 5 3.43 23.82 -13.15
C ILE A 5 2.24 24.73 -13.48
N ALA A 6 2.44 26.04 -13.57
CA ALA A 6 1.37 27.01 -13.90
C ALA A 6 0.83 26.78 -15.34
N GLU A 7 1.70 26.54 -16.30
CA GLU A 7 1.31 26.16 -17.67
C GLU A 7 0.49 24.86 -17.69
N TYR A 8 0.91 23.85 -16.92
CA TYR A 8 0.15 22.61 -16.83
C TYR A 8 -1.20 22.75 -16.12
N LEU A 9 -1.31 23.61 -15.10
CA LEU A 9 -2.60 23.96 -14.49
C LEU A 9 -3.55 24.53 -15.54
N GLN A 10 -3.06 25.43 -16.37
CA GLN A 10 -3.87 26.14 -17.37
C GLN A 10 -4.24 25.25 -18.56
N TYR A 11 -3.28 24.54 -19.16
CA TYR A 11 -3.43 23.87 -20.45
C TYR A 11 -3.44 22.34 -20.39
N GLY A 12 -3.15 21.76 -19.22
CA GLY A 12 -3.16 20.31 -19.01
C GLY A 12 -4.55 19.68 -19.05
N ALA A 13 -4.59 18.37 -18.96
CA ALA A 13 -5.80 17.56 -19.01
C ALA A 13 -6.87 18.03 -17.98
N ARG A 14 -8.13 17.72 -18.25
CA ARG A 14 -9.24 18.05 -17.34
C ARG A 14 -9.21 17.24 -16.04
N ARG A 15 -8.64 16.05 -16.10
CA ARG A 15 -8.36 15.14 -14.99
C ARG A 15 -6.85 15.03 -14.87
N LYS A 16 -6.27 15.69 -13.89
CA LYS A 16 -4.80 15.77 -13.78
C LYS A 16 -4.31 15.65 -12.34
N ILE A 17 -3.07 15.16 -12.22
CA ILE A 17 -2.34 15.03 -10.98
C ILE A 17 -1.00 15.76 -11.12
N ILE A 18 -0.73 16.68 -10.22
CA ILE A 18 0.52 17.42 -10.12
C ILE A 18 1.28 16.88 -8.91
N GLN A 19 2.29 16.08 -9.15
CA GLN A 19 3.21 15.63 -8.13
C GLN A 19 4.47 16.49 -8.18
N GLY A 20 4.66 17.30 -7.18
CA GLY A 20 5.83 18.18 -7.08
C GLY A 20 6.53 18.01 -5.75
N PHE A 21 7.85 18.07 -5.76
CA PHE A 21 8.65 17.93 -4.55
C PHE A 21 8.27 18.92 -3.44
N ARG A 22 8.60 18.57 -2.20
CA ARG A 22 8.26 19.38 -1.03
C ARG A 22 8.95 20.74 -1.10
N GLY A 23 8.17 21.82 -0.93
CA GLY A 23 8.66 23.19 -0.98
C GLY A 23 8.66 23.85 -2.36
N VAL A 24 8.31 23.12 -3.44
CA VAL A 24 8.24 23.71 -4.81
C VAL A 24 7.18 24.82 -4.93
N GLY A 25 6.20 24.86 -4.03
CA GLY A 25 5.17 25.91 -3.99
C GLY A 25 3.87 25.55 -4.71
N LYS A 26 3.53 24.25 -4.80
CA LYS A 26 2.28 23.76 -5.46
C LYS A 26 1.06 24.55 -5.05
N SER A 27 0.75 24.65 -3.77
CA SER A 27 -0.45 25.30 -3.25
C SER A 27 -0.44 26.82 -3.53
N TRP A 28 0.73 27.47 -3.51
CA TRP A 28 0.88 28.90 -3.86
C TRP A 28 0.52 29.15 -5.33
N ILE A 29 1.10 28.37 -6.24
CA ILE A 29 0.86 28.47 -7.68
C ILE A 29 -0.63 28.22 -7.96
N THR A 30 -1.21 27.23 -7.30
CA THR A 30 -2.60 26.85 -7.52
C THR A 30 -3.57 27.86 -6.94
N SER A 31 -3.30 28.47 -5.78
CA SER A 31 -4.10 29.59 -5.27
C SER A 31 -4.09 30.77 -6.23
N THR A 32 -2.91 31.09 -6.80
CA THR A 32 -2.80 32.14 -7.85
C THR A 32 -3.58 31.75 -9.10
N TYR A 33 -3.54 30.48 -9.51
CA TYR A 33 -4.35 29.97 -10.62
C TYR A 33 -5.86 30.14 -10.36
N VAL A 34 -6.35 29.83 -9.16
CA VAL A 34 -7.78 30.03 -8.79
C VAL A 34 -8.15 31.49 -8.91
N VAL A 35 -7.33 32.40 -8.39
CA VAL A 35 -7.57 33.86 -8.51
C VAL A 35 -7.59 34.30 -9.97
N TRP A 36 -6.63 33.85 -10.77
CA TRP A 36 -6.58 34.16 -12.20
C TRP A 36 -7.83 33.67 -12.93
N ARG A 37 -8.30 32.43 -12.64
CA ARG A 37 -9.52 31.88 -13.23
C ARG A 37 -10.76 32.70 -12.86
N LEU A 38 -10.91 33.08 -11.58
CA LEU A 38 -12.01 33.93 -11.10
C LEU A 38 -11.94 35.36 -11.68
N ARG A 39 -10.75 35.86 -12.02
CA ARG A 39 -10.57 37.12 -12.73
C ARG A 39 -11.04 37.04 -14.17
N MET A 40 -10.81 35.91 -14.84
CA MET A 40 -11.26 35.67 -16.23
C MET A 40 -12.73 35.33 -16.33
N ASP A 41 -13.26 34.56 -15.42
CA ASP A 41 -14.68 34.18 -15.31
C ASP A 41 -15.11 34.14 -13.84
N PRO A 42 -15.78 35.23 -13.36
CA PRO A 42 -16.23 35.33 -11.98
C PRO A 42 -17.37 34.37 -11.60
N GLN A 43 -18.00 33.71 -12.58
CA GLN A 43 -19.09 32.77 -12.31
C GLN A 43 -18.61 31.37 -11.95
N LEU A 44 -17.32 31.06 -12.13
CA LEU A 44 -16.75 29.79 -11.75
C LEU A 44 -16.88 29.50 -10.25
N LYS A 45 -17.04 28.20 -9.94
CA LYS A 45 -17.16 27.71 -8.57
C LYS A 45 -16.01 26.72 -8.31
N PHE A 46 -15.20 27.03 -7.32
CA PHE A 46 -14.07 26.19 -6.90
C PHE A 46 -14.39 25.49 -5.59
N LEU A 47 -14.12 24.20 -5.52
CA LEU A 47 -14.07 23.44 -4.27
C LEU A 47 -12.65 23.03 -4.00
N VAL A 48 -12.09 23.47 -2.89
CA VAL A 48 -10.78 23.09 -2.39
C VAL A 48 -10.95 21.97 -1.37
N VAL A 49 -10.29 20.85 -1.60
CA VAL A 49 -10.34 19.68 -0.70
C VAL A 49 -8.91 19.35 -0.25
N SER A 50 -8.70 19.12 1.04
CA SER A 50 -7.43 18.70 1.57
C SER A 50 -7.60 17.56 2.59
N ALA A 51 -6.51 16.96 3.05
CA ALA A 51 -6.52 15.88 4.05
C ALA A 51 -7.27 16.29 5.35
N SER A 52 -7.20 17.57 5.73
CA SER A 52 -7.98 18.12 6.84
C SER A 52 -8.70 19.41 6.43
N LYS A 53 -9.75 19.73 7.18
CA LYS A 53 -10.50 20.98 6.98
C LYS A 53 -9.59 22.20 7.17
N ASP A 54 -8.75 22.21 8.19
CA ASP A 54 -7.85 23.35 8.49
C ASP A 54 -6.88 23.64 7.34
N ARG A 55 -6.35 22.60 6.69
CA ARG A 55 -5.48 22.77 5.50
C ARG A 55 -6.24 23.35 4.33
N ALA A 56 -7.45 22.88 4.07
CA ALA A 56 -8.30 23.43 3.02
C ALA A 56 -8.70 24.88 3.32
N ASP A 57 -9.02 25.23 4.58
CA ASP A 57 -9.32 26.59 5.03
C ASP A 57 -8.10 27.52 4.87
N ASN A 58 -6.88 27.04 5.12
CA ASN A 58 -5.65 27.80 4.89
C ASN A 58 -5.46 28.15 3.41
N PHE A 59 -5.75 27.22 2.51
CA PHE A 59 -5.71 27.49 1.07
C PHE A 59 -6.71 28.60 0.68
N THR A 60 -7.95 28.49 1.12
CA THR A 60 -9.00 29.48 0.85
C THR A 60 -8.66 30.85 1.46
N THR A 61 -8.14 30.86 2.69
CA THR A 61 -7.68 32.09 3.35
C THR A 61 -6.56 32.75 2.57
N PHE A 62 -5.57 31.99 2.10
CA PHE A 62 -4.48 32.51 1.30
C PHE A 62 -4.97 33.08 -0.05
N THR A 63 -5.88 32.37 -0.72
CA THR A 63 -6.51 32.85 -1.95
C THR A 63 -7.23 34.18 -1.76
N MET A 64 -7.97 34.35 -0.66
CA MET A 64 -8.60 35.64 -0.29
C MET A 64 -7.57 36.72 -0.02
N ARG A 65 -6.47 36.41 0.66
CA ARG A 65 -5.41 37.41 0.91
C ARG A 65 -4.80 37.92 -0.37
N LEU A 66 -4.57 37.06 -1.38
CA LEU A 66 -4.11 37.50 -2.71
C LEU A 66 -5.07 38.51 -3.32
N ILE A 67 -6.38 38.27 -3.23
CA ILE A 67 -7.42 39.18 -3.76
C ILE A 67 -7.37 40.54 -3.03
N ASN A 68 -7.22 40.53 -1.71
CA ASN A 68 -7.20 41.76 -0.89
C ASN A 68 -5.91 42.56 -0.98
N GLU A 69 -4.76 41.89 -1.13
CA GLU A 69 -3.43 42.54 -1.07
C GLU A 69 -2.95 43.00 -2.46
N MET A 70 -3.47 42.45 -3.55
CA MET A 70 -3.01 42.80 -4.91
C MET A 70 -3.96 43.86 -5.55
N PRO A 71 -3.49 45.09 -5.79
CA PRO A 71 -4.32 46.17 -6.35
C PRO A 71 -5.03 45.83 -7.67
N ILE A 72 -4.41 45.03 -8.53
CA ILE A 72 -4.97 44.55 -9.80
C ILE A 72 -6.20 43.66 -9.60
N LEU A 73 -6.40 43.11 -8.41
CA LEU A 73 -7.50 42.24 -8.04
C LEU A 73 -8.62 42.92 -7.24
N ALA A 74 -8.53 44.23 -6.99
CA ALA A 74 -9.50 44.99 -6.19
C ALA A 74 -10.95 44.82 -6.70
N GLY A 75 -11.14 44.60 -8.01
CA GLY A 75 -12.44 44.30 -8.61
C GLY A 75 -13.07 42.96 -8.22
N LEU A 76 -12.32 42.07 -7.53
CA LEU A 76 -12.81 40.78 -7.05
C LEU A 76 -13.13 40.79 -5.54
N ILE A 77 -12.80 41.85 -4.82
CA ILE A 77 -13.06 41.94 -3.37
C ILE A 77 -14.56 41.80 -3.12
N PRO A 78 -15.00 40.85 -2.27
CA PRO A 78 -16.44 40.64 -1.98
C PRO A 78 -17.16 41.90 -1.55
N ARG A 79 -18.44 42.00 -1.92
CA ARG A 79 -19.34 43.04 -1.38
C ARG A 79 -19.78 42.67 0.04
N ASP A 80 -20.33 43.61 0.79
CA ASP A 80 -20.81 43.42 2.17
C ASP A 80 -21.93 42.37 2.26
N ASP A 81 -22.71 42.18 1.21
CA ASP A 81 -23.81 41.22 1.11
C ASP A 81 -23.37 39.82 0.64
N GLN A 82 -22.10 39.67 0.30
CA GLN A 82 -21.52 38.40 -0.21
C GLN A 82 -20.81 37.60 0.88
N ARG A 83 -20.65 36.28 0.64
CA ARG A 83 -19.88 35.42 1.54
C ARG A 83 -18.43 35.89 1.60
N ASN A 84 -17.94 36.05 2.82
CA ASN A 84 -16.56 36.45 3.06
C ASN A 84 -16.05 35.79 4.37
N SER A 85 -15.65 34.55 4.27
CA SER A 85 -15.16 33.76 5.42
C SER A 85 -13.95 32.88 5.07
N LYS A 86 -13.27 32.32 6.08
CA LYS A 86 -12.19 31.37 5.90
C LYS A 86 -12.59 30.10 5.12
N VAL A 87 -13.86 29.72 5.21
CA VAL A 87 -14.39 28.48 4.64
C VAL A 87 -14.94 28.69 3.23
N SER A 88 -15.46 29.91 2.96
CA SER A 88 -16.05 30.21 1.66
C SER A 88 -16.15 31.72 1.41
N PHE A 89 -15.97 32.09 0.16
CA PHE A 89 -16.14 33.47 -0.29
C PHE A 89 -16.74 33.54 -1.69
N ASP A 90 -17.37 34.67 -1.98
CA ASP A 90 -17.78 35.06 -3.33
C ASP A 90 -16.88 36.19 -3.83
N VAL A 91 -16.67 36.29 -5.14
CA VAL A 91 -16.00 37.43 -5.73
C VAL A 91 -17.06 38.47 -6.14
N LYS A 92 -16.71 39.78 -6.07
CA LYS A 92 -17.63 40.89 -6.30
C LYS A 92 -18.51 40.76 -7.54
N PRO A 93 -18.01 40.36 -8.72
CA PRO A 93 -18.82 40.23 -9.93
C PRO A 93 -19.67 38.95 -10.01
N ALA A 94 -19.54 38.02 -9.03
CA ALA A 94 -20.31 36.77 -9.04
C ALA A 94 -21.81 37.08 -8.82
N GLN A 95 -22.65 36.40 -9.60
CA GLN A 95 -24.09 36.37 -9.40
C GLN A 95 -24.46 35.51 -8.17
N ALA A 96 -25.65 35.75 -7.63
CA ALA A 96 -26.18 34.96 -6.51
C ALA A 96 -26.32 33.49 -6.92
N ASP A 97 -25.71 32.60 -6.14
CA ASP A 97 -25.70 31.16 -6.35
C ASP A 97 -25.68 30.44 -4.99
N HIS A 98 -26.19 29.20 -4.95
CA HIS A 98 -26.07 28.36 -3.78
C HIS A 98 -24.59 27.97 -3.50
N ALA A 99 -23.79 27.75 -4.55
CA ALA A 99 -22.39 27.49 -4.46
C ALA A 99 -21.56 28.79 -4.40
N PRO A 100 -20.62 28.95 -3.45
CA PRO A 100 -19.72 30.11 -3.40
C PRO A 100 -18.70 30.07 -4.56
N SER A 101 -18.07 31.24 -4.83
CA SER A 101 -16.97 31.29 -5.81
C SER A 101 -15.81 30.38 -5.45
N CYS A 102 -15.50 30.29 -4.16
CA CYS A 102 -14.52 29.32 -3.63
C CYS A 102 -14.98 28.82 -2.27
N SER A 103 -14.81 27.52 -2.01
CA SER A 103 -15.09 26.89 -0.71
C SER A 103 -14.08 25.80 -0.38
N SER A 104 -13.95 25.47 0.90
CA SER A 104 -13.01 24.47 1.43
C SER A 104 -13.71 23.35 2.17
N ARG A 105 -13.16 22.11 2.05
CA ARG A 105 -13.62 20.94 2.79
C ARG A 105 -12.45 19.99 3.10
N GLY A 106 -12.59 19.19 4.17
CA GLY A 106 -11.72 18.03 4.40
C GLY A 106 -12.17 16.85 3.54
N VAL A 107 -11.23 16.03 3.06
CA VAL A 107 -11.50 14.91 2.12
C VAL A 107 -12.45 13.87 2.69
N LEU A 108 -12.45 13.64 4.00
CA LEU A 108 -13.37 12.73 4.70
C LEU A 108 -14.64 13.44 5.22
N GLY A 109 -14.81 14.73 4.91
CA GLY A 109 -15.97 15.50 5.28
C GLY A 109 -17.16 15.27 4.33
N GLN A 110 -18.32 15.74 4.72
CA GLN A 110 -19.54 15.64 3.88
C GLN A 110 -19.40 16.51 2.63
N MET A 111 -19.43 15.88 1.46
CA MET A 111 -19.32 16.55 0.15
C MET A 111 -20.66 16.66 -0.57
N SER A 112 -21.66 15.86 -0.17
CA SER A 112 -22.97 15.88 -0.77
C SER A 112 -23.61 17.30 -0.75
N GLY A 113 -24.25 17.68 -1.85
CA GLY A 113 -24.83 19.02 -2.03
C GLY A 113 -23.88 20.10 -2.54
N ALA A 114 -22.57 19.86 -2.58
CA ALA A 114 -21.64 20.77 -3.26
C ALA A 114 -21.81 20.69 -4.79
N ARG A 115 -21.50 21.80 -5.48
CA ARG A 115 -21.39 21.86 -6.95
C ARG A 115 -20.20 22.74 -7.31
N ALA A 116 -19.32 22.24 -8.16
CA ALA A 116 -18.10 22.95 -8.56
C ALA A 116 -17.85 22.85 -10.08
N ASP A 117 -17.30 23.90 -10.65
CA ASP A 117 -16.75 23.91 -11.99
C ASP A 117 -15.33 23.32 -11.97
N GLU A 118 -14.62 23.49 -10.85
CA GLU A 118 -13.27 22.94 -10.67
C GLU A 118 -13.05 22.49 -9.21
N VAL A 119 -12.56 21.26 -9.04
CA VAL A 119 -12.16 20.71 -7.75
C VAL A 119 -10.64 20.73 -7.67
N ILE A 120 -10.10 21.35 -6.62
CA ILE A 120 -8.68 21.37 -6.29
C ILE A 120 -8.46 20.46 -5.06
N ALA A 121 -7.84 19.33 -5.26
CA ALA A 121 -7.51 18.37 -4.21
C ALA A 121 -6.06 18.55 -3.77
N ASP A 122 -5.82 19.36 -2.72
CA ASP A 122 -4.49 19.75 -2.25
C ASP A 122 -4.03 18.85 -1.09
N ASP A 123 -2.98 18.05 -1.33
CA ASP A 123 -2.39 17.11 -0.38
C ASP A 123 -3.45 16.27 0.35
N VAL A 124 -4.34 15.61 -0.39
CA VAL A 124 -5.40 14.76 0.18
C VAL A 124 -4.86 13.47 0.79
N GLU A 125 -3.73 12.95 0.30
CA GLU A 125 -3.02 11.82 0.87
C GLU A 125 -1.95 12.31 1.84
N VAL A 126 -2.04 11.84 3.08
CA VAL A 126 -1.07 12.11 4.15
C VAL A 126 -0.81 10.81 4.93
N PRO A 127 0.29 10.71 5.71
CA PRO A 127 0.56 9.51 6.49
C PRO A 127 -0.62 8.99 7.30
N ASN A 128 -1.35 9.89 7.96
CA ASN A 128 -2.48 9.53 8.84
C ASN A 128 -3.70 8.94 8.11
N ASN A 129 -3.79 9.00 6.78
CA ASN A 129 -4.89 8.43 6.02
C ASN A 129 -4.45 7.48 4.89
N SER A 130 -3.16 7.08 4.87
CA SER A 130 -2.61 6.21 3.82
C SER A 130 -1.79 5.01 4.34
N TYR A 131 -1.40 5.00 5.63
CA TYR A 131 -0.50 3.97 6.15
C TYR A 131 -1.12 2.58 6.24
N THR A 132 -2.41 2.47 6.51
CA THR A 132 -3.10 1.18 6.55
C THR A 132 -3.99 0.99 5.33
N GLN A 133 -4.24 -0.26 4.96
CA GLN A 133 -5.12 -0.55 3.82
C GLN A 133 -6.55 -0.01 4.03
N PRO A 134 -7.21 -0.18 5.19
CA PRO A 134 -8.53 0.40 5.43
C PRO A 134 -8.57 1.91 5.26
N MET A 135 -7.50 2.62 5.64
CA MET A 135 -7.39 4.07 5.45
C MET A 135 -7.29 4.43 3.98
N ARG A 136 -6.48 3.69 3.19
CA ARG A 136 -6.37 3.89 1.74
C ARG A 136 -7.68 3.61 1.02
N ASP A 137 -8.37 2.53 1.40
CA ASP A 137 -9.69 2.19 0.83
C ASP A 137 -10.71 3.29 1.10
N LYS A 138 -10.76 3.80 2.34
CA LYS A 138 -11.63 4.93 2.72
C LYS A 138 -11.30 6.20 1.96
N LEU A 139 -10.03 6.52 1.76
CA LEU A 139 -9.60 7.66 0.97
C LEU A 139 -9.99 7.49 -0.51
N SER A 140 -9.77 6.31 -1.08
CA SER A 140 -10.14 5.98 -2.47
C SER A 140 -11.64 6.11 -2.74
N GLU A 141 -12.49 5.73 -1.76
CA GLU A 141 -13.94 5.95 -1.85
C GLU A 141 -14.29 7.44 -1.74
N ALA A 142 -13.68 8.17 -0.81
CA ALA A 142 -13.96 9.59 -0.62
C ALA A 142 -13.64 10.44 -1.87
N VAL A 143 -12.56 10.12 -2.59
CA VAL A 143 -12.21 10.89 -3.81
C VAL A 143 -13.10 10.57 -5.01
N LYS A 144 -13.88 9.48 -4.99
CA LYS A 144 -14.90 9.21 -6.03
C LYS A 144 -16.04 10.24 -5.99
N GLU A 145 -16.35 10.77 -4.82
CA GLU A 145 -17.38 11.80 -4.64
C GLU A 145 -17.10 13.07 -5.48
N PHE A 146 -15.84 13.34 -5.84
CA PHE A 146 -15.46 14.51 -6.62
C PHE A 146 -16.13 14.53 -8.00
N GLU A 147 -16.32 13.37 -8.62
CA GLU A 147 -17.02 13.27 -9.89
C GLU A 147 -18.52 13.60 -9.77
N ALA A 148 -19.14 13.24 -8.65
CA ALA A 148 -20.56 13.47 -8.41
C ALA A 148 -20.93 14.96 -8.16
N ILE A 149 -19.97 15.74 -7.64
CA ILE A 149 -20.16 17.17 -7.35
C ILE A 149 -19.75 18.08 -8.52
N LEU A 150 -19.04 17.52 -9.49
CA LEU A 150 -18.52 18.28 -10.62
C LEU A 150 -19.63 18.62 -11.62
N LYS A 151 -19.66 19.88 -12.06
CA LYS A 151 -20.54 20.32 -13.14
C LYS A 151 -20.08 19.75 -14.51
N PRO A 152 -20.97 19.69 -15.52
CA PRO A 152 -20.56 19.29 -16.87
C PRO A 152 -19.35 20.11 -17.38
N ASN A 153 -18.40 19.42 -18.01
CA ASN A 153 -17.11 19.99 -18.47
C ASN A 153 -16.18 20.50 -17.37
N GLY A 154 -16.48 20.27 -16.10
CA GLY A 154 -15.64 20.67 -14.98
C GLY A 154 -14.27 19.93 -14.95
N LYS A 155 -13.38 20.44 -14.11
CA LYS A 155 -12.00 19.93 -13.98
C LYS A 155 -11.74 19.39 -12.57
N ILE A 156 -10.87 18.39 -12.47
CA ILE A 156 -10.34 17.96 -11.18
C ILE A 156 -8.81 18.00 -11.27
N THR A 157 -8.21 18.71 -10.34
CA THR A 157 -6.75 18.83 -10.21
C THR A 157 -6.33 18.33 -8.85
N PHE A 158 -5.56 17.24 -8.81
CA PHE A 158 -4.90 16.77 -7.61
C PHE A 158 -3.50 17.38 -7.51
N LEU A 159 -3.15 17.86 -6.34
CA LEU A 159 -1.81 18.28 -5.97
C LEU A 159 -1.34 17.34 -4.86
N GLY A 160 -0.15 16.78 -4.95
CA GLY A 160 0.27 15.92 -3.86
C GLY A 160 1.68 15.37 -3.97
N THR A 161 2.02 14.65 -2.93
CA THR A 161 3.22 13.85 -2.81
C THR A 161 2.79 12.46 -2.39
N PRO A 162 3.09 11.40 -3.17
CA PRO A 162 2.72 10.04 -2.80
C PRO A 162 3.38 9.68 -1.47
N GLN A 163 2.64 9.00 -0.58
CA GLN A 163 3.16 8.59 0.73
C GLN A 163 3.52 7.10 0.78
N VAL A 164 2.99 6.33 -0.15
CA VAL A 164 3.13 4.88 -0.26
C VAL A 164 3.17 4.46 -1.72
N GLU A 165 3.71 3.28 -2.04
CA GLU A 165 3.70 2.75 -3.41
C GLU A 165 2.26 2.59 -3.93
N ASN A 166 1.35 2.04 -3.09
CA ASN A 166 -0.08 1.97 -3.40
C ASN A 166 -0.81 3.27 -3.04
N SER A 167 -0.31 4.39 -3.54
CA SER A 167 -0.89 5.71 -3.35
C SER A 167 -2.24 5.85 -4.06
N VAL A 168 -3.14 6.69 -3.52
CA VAL A 168 -4.39 7.06 -4.20
C VAL A 168 -4.13 7.65 -5.59
N TYR A 169 -2.99 8.29 -5.80
CA TYR A 169 -2.62 8.88 -7.10
C TYR A 169 -2.44 7.81 -8.20
N LEU A 170 -1.90 6.62 -7.88
CA LEU A 170 -1.84 5.51 -8.84
C LEU A 170 -3.22 4.99 -9.23
N THR A 171 -4.11 4.83 -8.25
CA THR A 171 -5.51 4.44 -8.52
C THR A 171 -6.22 5.47 -9.41
N LEU A 172 -5.89 6.77 -9.28
CA LEU A 172 -6.43 7.81 -10.14
C LEU A 172 -5.84 7.75 -11.56
N GLU A 173 -4.56 7.41 -11.73
CA GLU A 173 -3.95 7.16 -13.06
C GLU A 173 -4.68 6.02 -13.79
N GLU A 174 -4.98 4.92 -13.11
CA GLU A 174 -5.77 3.80 -13.66
C GLU A 174 -7.19 4.24 -14.09
N ARG A 175 -7.73 5.28 -13.47
CA ARG A 175 -9.01 5.91 -13.83
C ARG A 175 -8.89 6.97 -14.95
N GLY A 176 -7.71 7.12 -15.55
CA GLY A 176 -7.46 8.02 -16.68
C GLY A 176 -7.04 9.44 -16.31
N TYR A 177 -6.56 9.68 -15.09
CA TYR A 177 -5.94 10.96 -14.73
C TYR A 177 -4.52 11.04 -15.29
N GLU A 178 -4.17 12.17 -15.91
CA GLU A 178 -2.82 12.44 -16.40
C GLU A 178 -1.94 12.94 -15.26
N THR A 179 -0.85 12.26 -14.98
CA THR A 179 0.12 12.64 -13.93
C THR A 179 1.33 13.35 -14.54
N ARG A 180 1.76 14.44 -13.88
CA ARG A 180 3.10 15.02 -14.11
C ARG A 180 3.87 15.16 -12.82
N ILE A 181 5.16 14.78 -12.89
CA ILE A 181 6.07 14.71 -11.74
C ILE A 181 7.20 15.72 -11.92
N TRP A 182 7.40 16.56 -10.89
CA TRP A 182 8.53 17.49 -10.78
C TRP A 182 9.39 17.10 -9.57
N THR A 183 10.56 16.51 -9.85
CA THR A 183 11.54 16.10 -8.84
C THR A 183 12.44 17.26 -8.44
N ALA A 184 13.05 17.21 -7.22
CA ALA A 184 13.99 18.25 -6.77
C ALA A 184 15.36 18.17 -7.46
N ARG A 185 15.80 16.95 -7.76
CA ARG A 185 17.00 16.68 -8.58
C ARG A 185 16.61 15.98 -9.86
N TYR A 186 17.35 16.23 -10.95
CA TYR A 186 17.20 15.47 -12.18
C TYR A 186 17.38 13.98 -11.90
N PRO A 187 16.38 13.13 -12.23
CA PRO A 187 16.46 11.70 -11.93
C PRO A 187 17.42 10.98 -12.91
N ASN A 188 17.83 9.78 -12.56
CA ASN A 188 18.42 8.88 -13.53
C ASN A 188 17.32 8.42 -14.51
N LEU A 189 17.57 8.44 -15.82
CA LEU A 189 16.62 7.99 -16.85
C LEU A 189 16.20 6.51 -16.69
N LYS A 190 16.98 5.71 -15.93
CA LYS A 190 16.62 4.34 -15.56
C LYS A 190 15.57 4.27 -14.44
N ASN A 191 15.27 5.40 -13.78
CA ASN A 191 14.25 5.44 -12.73
C ASN A 191 12.85 5.36 -13.35
N ASN A 192 11.94 4.75 -12.61
CA ASN A 192 10.62 4.30 -13.08
C ASN A 192 9.55 5.43 -13.12
N TYR A 193 9.90 6.64 -13.58
CA TYR A 193 8.92 7.73 -13.73
C TYR A 193 8.10 7.61 -15.04
N GLY A 194 8.66 6.94 -16.06
CA GLY A 194 8.00 6.79 -17.37
C GLY A 194 7.56 8.12 -17.96
N ASP A 195 6.39 8.15 -18.59
CA ASP A 195 5.80 9.33 -19.23
C ASP A 195 5.28 10.39 -18.22
N ARG A 196 5.34 10.09 -16.92
CA ARG A 196 4.90 11.00 -15.86
C ARG A 196 5.89 12.12 -15.55
N LEU A 197 7.18 11.96 -15.89
CA LEU A 197 8.16 13.01 -15.66
C LEU A 197 7.82 14.26 -16.48
N ALA A 198 7.88 15.45 -15.84
CA ALA A 198 7.58 16.70 -16.52
C ALA A 198 8.40 16.85 -17.82
N PRO A 199 7.75 17.16 -18.97
CA PRO A 199 8.43 17.13 -20.27
C PRO A 199 9.67 18.02 -20.37
N LYS A 200 9.70 19.16 -19.67
CA LYS A 200 10.88 20.05 -19.62
C LYS A 200 12.07 19.39 -18.92
N ILE A 201 11.81 18.66 -17.82
CA ILE A 201 12.86 17.90 -17.08
C ILE A 201 13.40 16.79 -17.97
N LEU A 202 12.50 16.01 -18.59
CA LEU A 202 12.88 14.91 -19.48
C LEU A 202 13.71 15.42 -20.67
N LYS A 203 13.25 16.50 -21.32
CA LYS A 203 13.96 17.08 -22.46
C LYS A 203 15.38 17.52 -22.11
N GLN A 204 15.57 18.24 -21.00
CA GLN A 204 16.89 18.70 -20.56
C GLN A 204 17.86 17.53 -20.29
N LEU A 205 17.35 16.41 -19.74
CA LEU A 205 18.14 15.19 -19.54
C LEU A 205 18.52 14.52 -20.86
N VAL A 206 17.56 14.38 -21.78
CA VAL A 206 17.79 13.74 -23.09
C VAL A 206 18.74 14.57 -23.95
N ASP A 207 18.60 15.90 -23.93
CA ASP A 207 19.46 16.83 -24.67
C ASP A 207 20.88 16.96 -24.04
N GLY A 208 21.13 16.30 -22.90
CA GLY A 208 22.43 16.34 -22.23
C GLY A 208 22.80 17.70 -21.62
N LEU A 209 21.82 18.59 -21.45
CA LEU A 209 22.01 19.94 -20.88
C LEU A 209 22.27 19.91 -19.38
N VAL A 210 21.89 18.84 -18.71
CA VAL A 210 21.99 18.64 -17.26
C VAL A 210 22.42 17.22 -16.97
N LYS A 211 22.93 16.99 -15.75
CA LYS A 211 23.32 15.65 -15.30
C LYS A 211 22.31 15.10 -14.27
N PRO A 212 22.13 13.77 -14.18
CA PRO A 212 21.43 13.19 -13.05
C PRO A 212 22.02 13.69 -11.71
N LYS A 213 21.13 13.97 -10.74
CA LYS A 213 21.40 14.55 -9.42
C LYS A 213 21.62 16.05 -9.38
N ASP A 214 21.76 16.75 -10.53
CA ASP A 214 21.75 18.22 -10.50
C ASP A 214 20.41 18.74 -9.96
N PRO A 215 20.36 19.89 -9.25
CA PRO A 215 19.11 20.51 -8.82
C PRO A 215 18.25 20.95 -10.00
N VAL A 216 16.95 20.68 -9.97
CA VAL A 216 15.99 21.11 -11.03
C VAL A 216 15.64 22.60 -10.90
N ASP A 217 15.72 23.15 -9.69
CA ASP A 217 15.49 24.57 -9.40
C ASP A 217 16.65 25.15 -8.56
N PRO A 218 17.86 25.33 -9.15
CA PRO A 218 19.06 25.67 -8.39
C PRO A 218 19.02 27.08 -7.76
N GLN A 219 18.14 27.96 -8.26
CA GLN A 219 18.00 29.31 -7.67
C GLN A 219 17.30 29.28 -6.31
N ARG A 220 16.43 28.30 -6.09
CA ARG A 220 15.66 28.15 -4.85
C ARG A 220 16.15 27.01 -3.97
N PHE A 221 16.70 25.98 -4.59
CA PHE A 221 17.19 24.76 -3.97
C PHE A 221 18.56 24.44 -4.55
N SER A 222 19.62 24.96 -3.95
CA SER A 222 21.00 24.67 -4.38
C SER A 222 21.35 23.20 -4.13
N ALA A 223 22.47 22.75 -4.69
CA ALA A 223 22.99 21.41 -4.44
C ALA A 223 23.28 21.17 -2.95
N GLU A 224 23.80 22.19 -2.27
CA GLU A 224 24.12 22.19 -0.84
C GLU A 224 22.83 22.08 0.00
N ASP A 225 21.81 22.93 -0.28
CA ASP A 225 20.52 22.87 0.42
C ASP A 225 19.86 21.48 0.27
N LEU A 226 19.90 20.90 -0.92
CA LEU A 226 19.36 19.56 -1.14
C LEU A 226 20.17 18.46 -0.46
N MET A 227 21.48 18.65 -0.29
CA MET A 227 22.35 17.73 0.45
C MET A 227 22.05 17.78 1.96
N GLU A 228 21.88 18.97 2.52
CA GLU A 228 21.50 19.16 3.92
C GLU A 228 20.14 18.53 4.22
N ARG A 229 19.17 18.68 3.31
CA ARG A 229 17.86 18.04 3.43
C ARG A 229 17.96 16.52 3.36
N GLU A 230 18.78 16.00 2.46
CA GLU A 230 19.02 14.55 2.36
C GLU A 230 19.65 14.00 3.64
N ALA A 231 20.61 14.71 4.22
CA ALA A 231 21.21 14.36 5.52
C ALA A 231 20.18 14.38 6.66
N SER A 232 19.28 15.38 6.68
CA SER A 232 18.24 15.53 7.70
C SER A 232 17.11 14.49 7.58
N TYR A 233 16.62 14.23 6.36
CA TYR A 233 15.51 13.31 6.11
C TYR A 233 15.95 11.85 6.01
N GLY A 234 17.25 11.60 5.86
CA GLY A 234 17.78 10.33 5.42
C GLY A 234 17.43 10.03 3.96
N ARG A 235 18.08 9.02 3.38
CA ARG A 235 17.92 8.66 1.97
C ARG A 235 16.47 8.30 1.59
N SER A 236 15.80 7.50 2.42
CA SER A 236 14.42 7.07 2.21
C SER A 236 13.46 8.27 2.24
N GLY A 237 13.53 9.10 3.28
CA GLY A 237 12.71 10.30 3.42
C GLY A 237 12.94 11.33 2.31
N PHE A 238 14.19 11.51 1.88
CA PHE A 238 14.53 12.41 0.78
C PHE A 238 13.94 11.91 -0.55
N ASN A 239 14.08 10.61 -0.84
CA ASN A 239 13.48 10.03 -2.04
C ASN A 239 11.96 10.19 -2.05
N LEU A 240 11.30 9.96 -0.91
CA LEU A 240 9.85 10.13 -0.80
C LEU A 240 9.42 11.59 -1.03
N GLN A 241 10.01 12.55 -0.32
CA GLN A 241 9.52 13.93 -0.27
C GLN A 241 10.09 14.83 -1.38
N PHE A 242 11.26 14.53 -1.91
CA PHE A 242 11.97 15.38 -2.88
C PHE A 242 12.14 14.72 -4.25
N GLN A 243 12.26 13.39 -4.31
CA GLN A 243 12.31 12.66 -5.58
C GLN A 243 10.96 12.02 -5.96
N LEU A 244 9.98 11.99 -5.04
CA LEU A 244 8.65 11.41 -5.27
C LEU A 244 8.74 9.91 -5.63
N ASP A 245 9.75 9.25 -5.08
CA ASP A 245 10.03 7.83 -5.23
C ASP A 245 9.72 7.11 -3.91
N THR A 246 8.69 6.26 -3.92
CA THR A 246 8.20 5.55 -2.74
C THR A 246 8.97 4.26 -2.45
N THR A 247 9.78 3.77 -3.38
CA THR A 247 10.39 2.44 -3.36
C THR A 247 11.18 2.15 -2.08
N LEU A 248 12.08 3.09 -1.66
CA LEU A 248 12.87 2.91 -0.43
C LEU A 248 12.03 3.06 0.84
N SER A 249 11.05 3.96 0.84
CA SER A 249 10.13 4.15 1.97
C SER A 249 9.30 2.90 2.24
N ASP A 250 8.87 2.23 1.20
CA ASP A 250 8.09 1.00 1.31
C ASP A 250 8.96 -0.19 1.71
N GLN A 251 10.24 -0.23 1.29
CA GLN A 251 11.17 -1.25 1.76
C GLN A 251 11.36 -1.22 3.27
N ASP A 252 11.46 -0.04 3.88
CA ASP A 252 11.57 0.11 5.33
C ASP A 252 10.25 -0.18 6.05
N ARG A 253 9.13 0.10 5.40
CA ARG A 253 7.78 -0.09 5.97
C ARG A 253 7.33 -1.54 6.00
N TYR A 254 7.67 -2.31 4.96
CA TYR A 254 7.24 -3.70 4.77
C TYR A 254 8.42 -4.63 5.00
N PRO A 255 8.58 -5.18 6.23
CA PRO A 255 9.78 -5.92 6.61
C PRO A 255 9.89 -7.30 5.96
N LEU A 256 8.77 -7.93 5.58
CA LEU A 256 8.78 -9.24 4.95
C LEU A 256 9.05 -9.11 3.45
N LYS A 257 10.22 -9.56 3.00
CA LYS A 257 10.64 -9.49 1.59
C LYS A 257 10.32 -10.79 0.87
N ILE A 258 9.52 -10.71 -0.20
CA ILE A 258 9.22 -11.88 -1.03
C ILE A 258 10.48 -12.46 -1.67
N ASN A 259 11.46 -11.63 -1.99
CA ASN A 259 12.74 -12.05 -2.55
C ASN A 259 13.56 -12.93 -1.62
N ASP A 260 13.29 -12.94 -0.31
CA ASP A 260 13.98 -13.77 0.67
C ASP A 260 13.42 -15.20 0.79
N LEU A 261 12.25 -15.45 0.17
CA LEU A 261 11.65 -16.78 0.12
C LEU A 261 12.42 -17.71 -0.82
N VAL A 262 12.46 -18.98 -0.44
CA VAL A 262 12.97 -20.05 -1.29
C VAL A 262 11.79 -20.85 -1.84
N ILE A 263 11.64 -20.91 -3.16
CA ILE A 263 10.53 -21.62 -3.80
C ILE A 263 11.07 -22.83 -4.55
N MET A 264 10.55 -24.01 -4.23
CA MET A 264 10.93 -25.26 -4.92
C MET A 264 9.80 -26.28 -4.84
N PRO A 265 9.78 -27.31 -5.69
CA PRO A 265 8.93 -28.49 -5.47
C PRO A 265 9.32 -29.18 -4.15
N VAL A 266 8.36 -29.32 -3.24
CA VAL A 266 8.58 -29.94 -1.91
C VAL A 266 7.92 -31.32 -1.87
N ASN A 267 8.72 -32.35 -1.53
CA ASN A 267 8.17 -33.66 -1.22
C ASN A 267 7.56 -33.65 0.19
N LYS A 268 6.48 -34.40 0.39
CA LYS A 268 5.74 -34.42 1.67
C LYS A 268 6.38 -35.28 2.77
N GLU A 269 7.36 -36.09 2.44
CA GLU A 269 8.00 -37.06 3.36
C GLU A 269 9.47 -36.76 3.56
N TYR A 270 10.17 -36.33 2.53
CA TYR A 270 11.63 -36.16 2.49
C TYR A 270 12.02 -34.78 1.98
N ALA A 271 13.14 -34.26 2.47
CA ALA A 271 13.77 -33.06 1.94
C ALA A 271 15.28 -33.22 1.85
N PRO A 272 15.99 -32.45 1.01
CA PRO A 272 17.43 -32.45 0.94
C PRO A 272 18.04 -32.02 2.27
N GLU A 273 19.14 -32.62 2.68
CA GLU A 273 19.83 -32.28 3.94
C GLU A 273 20.18 -30.80 4.04
N LYS A 274 20.55 -30.17 2.91
CA LYS A 274 20.95 -28.77 2.84
C LYS A 274 20.43 -28.08 1.58
N VAL A 275 19.91 -26.89 1.77
CA VAL A 275 19.45 -25.98 0.71
C VAL A 275 20.26 -24.69 0.77
N ILE A 276 20.79 -24.24 -0.36
CA ILE A 276 21.55 -22.99 -0.50
C ILE A 276 20.75 -22.03 -1.38
N TRP A 277 20.57 -20.83 -0.90
CA TRP A 277 19.92 -19.73 -1.61
C TRP A 277 20.93 -18.77 -2.24
N SER A 278 20.54 -18.11 -3.34
CA SER A 278 21.27 -17.01 -3.95
C SER A 278 20.30 -16.04 -4.64
N ASN A 279 20.62 -14.76 -4.61
CA ASN A 279 19.88 -13.69 -5.29
C ASN A 279 20.35 -13.45 -6.73
N SER A 280 21.14 -14.38 -7.30
CA SER A 280 21.57 -14.25 -8.69
C SER A 280 20.38 -14.34 -9.65
N PRO A 281 20.33 -13.51 -10.71
CA PRO A 281 19.22 -13.48 -11.67
C PRO A 281 18.93 -14.84 -12.34
N GLU A 282 19.88 -15.74 -12.41
CA GLU A 282 19.71 -17.08 -12.98
C GLU A 282 18.80 -18.01 -12.17
N TYR A 283 18.58 -17.68 -10.87
CA TYR A 283 17.70 -18.46 -9.98
C TYR A 283 16.29 -17.86 -9.89
N VAL A 284 16.01 -16.77 -10.59
CA VAL A 284 14.66 -16.19 -10.65
C VAL A 284 13.71 -17.16 -11.36
N ILE A 285 12.54 -17.36 -10.76
CA ILE A 285 11.46 -18.17 -11.34
C ILE A 285 10.57 -17.22 -12.15
N THR A 286 10.51 -17.40 -13.46
CA THR A 286 9.79 -16.51 -14.39
C THR A 286 8.39 -16.97 -14.74
N ASP A 287 8.07 -18.23 -14.50
CA ASP A 287 6.78 -18.86 -14.81
C ASP A 287 5.75 -18.82 -13.66
N LEU A 288 6.16 -18.32 -12.48
CA LEU A 288 5.26 -18.05 -11.36
C LEU A 288 4.83 -16.58 -11.31
N GLN A 289 3.52 -16.36 -11.18
CA GLN A 289 2.98 -15.01 -10.99
C GLN A 289 3.24 -14.53 -9.56
N CYS A 290 3.87 -13.38 -9.42
CA CYS A 290 4.13 -12.73 -8.13
C CYS A 290 3.23 -11.49 -7.98
N VAL A 291 2.39 -11.49 -6.94
CA VAL A 291 1.50 -10.36 -6.58
C VAL A 291 2.12 -9.41 -5.54
N GLY A 292 3.42 -9.53 -5.32
CA GLY A 292 4.21 -8.61 -4.49
C GLY A 292 4.30 -7.20 -5.06
N PHE A 293 5.30 -6.43 -4.60
CA PHE A 293 5.62 -5.12 -5.15
C PHE A 293 6.32 -5.22 -6.51
N ASN A 294 6.35 -4.09 -7.22
CA ASN A 294 7.11 -4.03 -8.47
C ASN A 294 8.60 -4.27 -8.18
N GLY A 295 9.15 -5.36 -8.75
CA GLY A 295 10.52 -5.79 -8.47
C GLY A 295 10.63 -7.04 -7.59
N ASP A 296 9.55 -7.44 -6.91
CA ASP A 296 9.53 -8.72 -6.19
C ASP A 296 9.60 -9.90 -7.17
N ARG A 297 10.41 -10.89 -6.81
CA ARG A 297 10.65 -12.11 -7.61
C ARG A 297 10.72 -13.32 -6.69
N PHE A 298 10.36 -14.48 -7.21
CA PHE A 298 10.60 -15.75 -6.54
C PHE A 298 11.93 -16.33 -6.99
N TYR A 299 12.65 -16.93 -6.05
CA TYR A 299 13.95 -17.56 -6.29
C TYR A 299 13.89 -19.05 -5.98
N ARG A 300 14.39 -19.86 -6.91
CA ARG A 300 14.69 -21.28 -6.63
C ARG A 300 15.99 -21.41 -5.84
N PRO A 301 16.22 -22.54 -5.13
CA PRO A 301 17.50 -22.79 -4.51
C PRO A 301 18.62 -22.77 -5.56
N ALA A 302 19.77 -22.19 -5.19
CA ALA A 302 20.96 -22.23 -6.02
C ALA A 302 21.53 -23.65 -6.09
N GLN A 303 21.52 -24.37 -4.96
CA GLN A 303 21.99 -25.75 -4.86
C GLN A 303 21.25 -26.51 -3.77
N GLN A 304 21.15 -27.81 -3.93
CA GLN A 304 20.65 -28.78 -2.96
C GLN A 304 21.71 -29.84 -2.77
N PHE A 305 22.03 -30.15 -1.54
CA PHE A 305 23.09 -31.10 -1.19
C PHE A 305 22.59 -32.19 -0.24
N GLY A 306 23.34 -33.31 -0.22
CA GLY A 306 23.08 -34.46 0.62
C GLY A 306 21.92 -35.33 0.11
N ASP A 307 21.63 -36.34 0.89
CA ASP A 307 20.54 -37.26 0.63
C ASP A 307 19.19 -36.61 0.95
N PHE A 308 18.11 -37.16 0.41
CA PHE A 308 16.76 -36.83 0.83
C PHE A 308 16.43 -37.63 2.08
N ILE A 309 16.25 -36.95 3.20
CA ILE A 309 15.96 -37.54 4.50
C ILE A 309 14.60 -37.11 5.03
N GLU A 310 14.06 -37.89 5.96
CA GLU A 310 12.73 -37.59 6.57
C GLU A 310 12.77 -36.31 7.38
N TYR A 311 11.62 -35.61 7.41
CA TYR A 311 11.45 -34.43 8.25
C TYR A 311 11.53 -34.80 9.73
N THR A 312 12.10 -33.91 10.53
CA THR A 312 12.11 -34.03 12.00
C THR A 312 10.69 -34.05 12.58
N GLY A 313 9.77 -33.37 11.93
CA GLY A 313 8.36 -33.35 12.30
C GLY A 313 7.54 -32.42 11.42
N SER A 314 6.22 -32.41 11.66
CA SER A 314 5.27 -31.63 10.90
C SER A 314 4.19 -31.05 11.80
N VAL A 315 3.85 -29.77 11.60
CA VAL A 315 2.80 -29.06 12.32
C VAL A 315 1.83 -28.43 11.34
N MET A 316 0.54 -28.45 11.68
CA MET A 316 -0.47 -27.62 11.04
C MET A 316 -0.96 -26.59 12.07
N PHE A 317 -0.96 -25.34 11.68
CA PHE A 317 -1.62 -24.28 12.45
C PHE A 317 -2.97 -23.95 11.82
N VAL A 318 -3.97 -23.79 12.65
CA VAL A 318 -5.35 -23.45 12.25
C VAL A 318 -5.72 -22.16 12.96
N ASP A 319 -6.04 -21.12 12.19
CA ASP A 319 -6.67 -19.87 12.66
C ASP A 319 -8.16 -19.92 12.30
N PRO A 320 -9.06 -20.24 13.24
CA PRO A 320 -10.47 -20.40 12.96
C PRO A 320 -11.15 -19.05 12.71
N SER A 321 -11.89 -18.91 11.62
CA SER A 321 -12.82 -17.80 11.44
C SER A 321 -14.15 -18.06 12.15
N GLY A 322 -14.82 -16.97 12.56
CA GLY A 322 -16.20 -17.02 13.04
C GLY A 322 -17.20 -17.22 11.89
N THR A 323 -18.47 -16.89 12.12
CA THR A 323 -19.56 -16.97 11.13
C THR A 323 -19.56 -15.81 10.11
N GLY A 324 -18.51 -14.97 10.10
CA GLY A 324 -18.36 -13.80 9.26
C GLY A 324 -17.85 -14.09 7.84
N LYS A 325 -17.35 -13.06 7.17
CA LYS A 325 -16.75 -13.11 5.83
C LYS A 325 -15.27 -13.54 5.84
N ASP A 326 -14.68 -13.75 7.01
CA ASP A 326 -13.28 -14.14 7.16
C ASP A 326 -13.11 -15.64 6.89
N GLN A 327 -11.91 -16.03 6.47
CA GLN A 327 -11.59 -17.41 6.14
C GLN A 327 -10.91 -18.10 7.32
N THR A 328 -11.26 -19.37 7.57
CA THR A 328 -10.44 -20.24 8.43
C THR A 328 -9.13 -20.51 7.68
N ALA A 329 -8.01 -20.02 8.20
CA ALA A 329 -6.71 -20.19 7.59
C ALA A 329 -5.96 -21.39 8.17
N ILE A 330 -5.31 -22.15 7.31
CA ILE A 330 -4.47 -23.28 7.71
C ILE A 330 -3.10 -23.22 7.04
N SER A 331 -2.03 -23.52 7.79
CA SER A 331 -0.67 -23.62 7.28
C SER A 331 0.00 -24.90 7.77
N CYS A 332 0.55 -25.69 6.84
CA CYS A 332 1.30 -26.91 7.13
C CYS A 332 2.80 -26.65 6.96
N VAL A 333 3.56 -26.76 8.04
CA VAL A 333 5.01 -26.51 8.05
C VAL A 333 5.74 -27.69 8.63
N LYS A 334 6.77 -28.15 7.91
CA LYS A 334 7.66 -29.24 8.30
C LYS A 334 9.05 -28.70 8.59
N MET A 335 9.80 -29.37 9.43
CA MET A 335 11.14 -28.94 9.82
C MET A 335 12.19 -30.01 9.50
N LEU A 336 13.31 -29.57 8.90
CA LEU A 336 14.51 -30.36 8.72
C LEU A 336 15.75 -29.48 8.79
N ASN A 337 16.69 -29.81 9.67
CA ASN A 337 18.00 -29.14 9.81
C ASN A 337 17.89 -27.61 9.92
N GLY A 338 16.84 -27.14 10.62
CA GLY A 338 16.57 -25.72 10.83
C GLY A 338 15.90 -25.01 9.65
N ASN A 339 15.68 -25.68 8.51
CA ASN A 339 14.86 -25.19 7.42
C ASN A 339 13.39 -25.54 7.68
N LEU A 340 12.48 -24.63 7.29
CA LEU A 340 11.05 -24.76 7.44
C LEU A 340 10.38 -24.86 6.06
N TYR A 341 9.70 -25.97 5.82
CA TYR A 341 9.09 -26.32 4.54
C TYR A 341 7.58 -26.17 4.61
N VAL A 342 7.03 -25.18 3.90
CA VAL A 342 5.59 -24.93 3.80
C VAL A 342 5.02 -25.83 2.71
N THR A 343 4.23 -26.82 3.09
CA THR A 343 3.64 -27.81 2.15
C THR A 343 2.18 -27.49 1.81
N GLU A 344 1.51 -26.66 2.61
CA GLU A 344 0.18 -26.14 2.33
C GLU A 344 -0.05 -24.82 3.10
N CYS A 345 -0.72 -23.87 2.48
CA CYS A 345 -1.22 -22.66 3.10
C CYS A 345 -2.48 -22.25 2.34
N LEU A 346 -3.64 -22.26 2.98
CA LEU A 346 -4.91 -21.95 2.32
C LEU A 346 -5.97 -21.41 3.27
N GLY A 347 -6.89 -20.61 2.73
CA GLY A 347 -8.07 -20.12 3.40
C GLY A 347 -9.31 -20.92 3.02
N LEU A 348 -10.16 -21.21 3.99
CA LEU A 348 -11.40 -21.96 3.85
C LEU A 348 -12.58 -21.08 4.27
N SER A 349 -13.52 -20.86 3.36
CA SER A 349 -14.76 -20.18 3.64
C SER A 349 -15.80 -21.14 4.19
N GLY A 350 -16.58 -20.71 5.21
CA GLY A 350 -17.66 -21.50 5.80
C GLY A 350 -17.54 -21.78 7.30
N GLY A 351 -16.62 -21.14 8.00
CA GLY A 351 -16.49 -21.17 9.45
C GLY A 351 -16.40 -22.58 10.03
N TYR A 352 -17.34 -22.94 10.90
CA TYR A 352 -17.38 -24.24 11.60
C TYR A 352 -18.15 -25.35 10.84
N SER A 353 -18.39 -25.21 9.54
CA SER A 353 -19.14 -26.21 8.78
C SER A 353 -18.39 -27.55 8.68
N ASP A 354 -19.14 -28.66 8.63
CA ASP A 354 -18.58 -30.00 8.45
C ASP A 354 -17.64 -30.10 7.24
N ARG A 355 -17.97 -29.38 6.16
CA ARG A 355 -17.12 -29.30 4.96
C ARG A 355 -15.74 -28.73 5.24
N VAL A 356 -15.65 -27.67 6.07
CA VAL A 356 -14.38 -27.06 6.48
C VAL A 356 -13.61 -28.00 7.38
N LEU A 357 -14.25 -28.56 8.41
CA LEU A 357 -13.62 -29.48 9.35
C LEU A 357 -13.10 -30.75 8.68
N GLU A 358 -13.89 -31.32 7.76
CA GLU A 358 -13.47 -32.47 6.96
C GLU A 358 -12.30 -32.14 6.04
N LYS A 359 -12.32 -30.94 5.42
CA LYS A 359 -11.21 -30.48 4.57
C LYS A 359 -9.92 -30.35 5.35
N ILE A 360 -9.95 -29.76 6.58
CA ILE A 360 -8.80 -29.65 7.46
C ILE A 360 -8.23 -31.03 7.78
N ALA A 361 -9.09 -31.97 8.18
CA ALA A 361 -8.65 -33.34 8.50
C ALA A 361 -8.03 -34.07 7.30
N LYS A 362 -8.57 -33.87 6.09
CA LYS A 362 -8.00 -34.42 4.86
C LYS A 362 -6.66 -33.80 4.51
N VAL A 363 -6.51 -32.47 4.66
CA VAL A 363 -5.22 -31.79 4.45
C VAL A 363 -4.18 -32.28 5.45
N ALA A 364 -4.55 -32.51 6.71
CA ALA A 364 -3.68 -33.07 7.74
C ALA A 364 -3.18 -34.46 7.34
N ARG A 365 -4.07 -35.34 6.86
CA ARG A 365 -3.73 -36.66 6.32
C ARG A 365 -2.78 -36.58 5.14
N ASP A 366 -3.15 -35.75 4.14
CA ASP A 366 -2.43 -35.67 2.88
C ASP A 366 -1.02 -35.04 3.05
N ASN A 367 -0.80 -34.30 4.14
CA ASN A 367 0.51 -33.75 4.52
C ASN A 367 1.18 -34.53 5.68
N LYS A 368 0.60 -35.65 6.15
CA LYS A 368 1.14 -36.47 7.24
C LYS A 368 1.50 -35.64 8.48
N ILE A 369 0.55 -34.84 8.97
CA ILE A 369 0.77 -33.91 10.07
C ILE A 369 0.84 -34.67 11.41
N ASN A 370 1.89 -34.43 12.18
CA ASN A 370 2.07 -35.01 13.52
C ASN A 370 1.23 -34.29 14.59
N LYS A 371 1.13 -32.94 14.46
CA LYS A 371 0.49 -32.09 15.47
C LYS A 371 -0.29 -30.95 14.81
N ILE A 372 -1.50 -30.71 15.33
CA ILE A 372 -2.33 -29.57 14.93
C ILE A 372 -2.43 -28.61 16.11
N LEU A 373 -2.17 -27.32 15.85
CA LEU A 373 -2.33 -26.21 16.76
C LEU A 373 -3.54 -25.40 16.31
N VAL A 374 -4.47 -25.14 17.22
CA VAL A 374 -5.67 -24.35 16.94
C VAL A 374 -5.64 -23.08 17.77
N GLU A 375 -5.73 -21.91 17.13
CA GLU A 375 -5.77 -20.64 17.85
C GLU A 375 -7.12 -20.47 18.56
N GLN A 376 -7.07 -20.19 19.87
CA GLN A 376 -8.27 -19.94 20.68
C GLN A 376 -8.72 -18.49 20.59
N ASN A 377 -9.32 -18.09 19.45
CA ASN A 377 -9.85 -16.73 19.30
C ASN A 377 -11.26 -16.57 19.86
N PHE A 378 -12.08 -17.64 19.83
CA PHE A 378 -13.47 -17.64 20.30
C PHE A 378 -13.89 -18.99 20.87
N GLY A 379 -14.73 -18.99 21.92
CA GLY A 379 -15.45 -20.17 22.37
C GLY A 379 -14.64 -21.22 23.16
N GLY A 380 -13.47 -20.88 23.71
CA GLY A 380 -12.81 -21.73 24.74
C GLY A 380 -12.50 -23.17 24.27
N GLY A 381 -12.02 -23.39 23.04
CA GLY A 381 -11.69 -24.73 22.53
C GLY A 381 -12.84 -25.42 21.77
N MET A 382 -13.93 -24.74 21.48
CA MET A 382 -15.07 -25.30 20.76
C MET A 382 -14.66 -25.82 19.35
N PHE A 383 -13.81 -25.08 18.61
CA PHE A 383 -13.36 -25.49 17.29
C PHE A 383 -12.61 -26.83 17.33
N SER A 384 -11.71 -26.99 18.28
CA SER A 384 -10.96 -28.23 18.48
C SER A 384 -11.86 -29.40 18.83
N GLN A 385 -12.92 -29.18 19.64
CA GLN A 385 -13.90 -30.22 19.95
C GLN A 385 -14.68 -30.64 18.69
N LEU A 386 -15.07 -29.70 17.83
CA LEU A 386 -15.75 -29.99 16.57
C LEU A 386 -14.84 -30.68 15.56
N LEU A 387 -13.56 -30.32 15.52
CA LEU A 387 -12.57 -30.90 14.59
C LEU A 387 -12.17 -32.33 14.97
N LYS A 388 -12.13 -32.64 16.28
CA LYS A 388 -11.65 -33.93 16.80
C LYS A 388 -12.31 -35.16 16.17
N PRO A 389 -13.65 -35.26 15.98
CA PRO A 389 -14.28 -36.41 15.33
C PRO A 389 -13.79 -36.64 13.91
N PHE A 390 -13.57 -35.55 13.14
CA PHE A 390 -13.06 -35.64 11.77
C PHE A 390 -11.61 -36.12 11.76
N LEU A 391 -10.77 -35.63 12.68
CA LEU A 391 -9.38 -36.12 12.80
C LEU A 391 -9.35 -37.60 13.14
N MET A 392 -10.14 -38.04 14.10
CA MET A 392 -10.22 -39.49 14.45
C MET A 392 -10.61 -40.36 13.26
N ARG A 393 -11.46 -39.82 12.37
CA ARG A 393 -11.91 -40.55 11.17
C ARG A 393 -10.88 -40.57 10.04
N PHE A 394 -10.17 -39.45 9.81
CA PHE A 394 -9.34 -39.28 8.60
C PHE A 394 -7.84 -39.35 8.90
N HIS A 395 -7.39 -38.84 10.02
CA HIS A 395 -5.96 -38.74 10.38
C HIS A 395 -5.79 -38.48 11.89
N PRO A 396 -5.77 -39.48 12.73
CA PRO A 396 -5.51 -39.31 14.14
C PRO A 396 -4.13 -38.70 14.40
N CYS A 397 -4.08 -37.52 15.01
CA CYS A 397 -2.84 -36.81 15.33
C CYS A 397 -3.02 -35.99 16.61
N GLN A 398 -1.93 -35.42 17.17
CA GLN A 398 -2.00 -34.57 18.34
C GLN A 398 -2.74 -33.27 18.01
N LEU A 399 -3.67 -32.87 18.90
CA LEU A 399 -4.44 -31.64 18.78
C LEU A 399 -4.22 -30.80 20.04
N GLU A 400 -3.82 -29.54 19.89
CA GLU A 400 -3.52 -28.62 20.97
C GLU A 400 -4.11 -27.24 20.69
N ASP A 401 -4.71 -26.63 21.71
CA ASP A 401 -5.20 -25.25 21.66
C ASP A 401 -4.10 -24.29 22.11
N VAL A 402 -3.87 -23.22 21.34
CA VAL A 402 -2.88 -22.20 21.63
C VAL A 402 -3.51 -20.81 21.78
N ARG A 403 -2.94 -19.98 22.66
CA ARG A 403 -3.37 -18.59 22.87
C ARG A 403 -2.24 -17.63 22.57
N ASN A 404 -2.56 -16.57 21.86
CA ASN A 404 -1.62 -15.51 21.55
C ASN A 404 -2.04 -14.20 22.22
N ASN A 405 -1.11 -13.58 22.96
CA ASN A 405 -1.35 -12.34 23.71
C ASN A 405 -0.65 -11.11 23.11
N LYS A 406 0.17 -11.28 22.07
CA LYS A 406 0.88 -10.20 21.40
C LYS A 406 0.01 -9.52 20.33
N THR A 407 0.32 -8.28 19.99
CA THR A 407 -0.27 -7.59 18.85
C THR A 407 -0.03 -8.42 17.57
N LYS A 408 -1.08 -8.68 16.81
CA LYS A 408 -1.10 -9.62 15.69
C LYS A 408 0.00 -9.31 14.66
N GLU A 409 0.06 -8.08 14.17
CA GLU A 409 1.01 -7.67 13.14
C GLU A 409 2.47 -7.79 13.60
N LEU A 410 2.75 -7.38 14.84
CA LEU A 410 4.11 -7.51 15.41
C LEU A 410 4.49 -8.98 15.57
N ARG A 411 3.56 -9.84 16.01
CA ARG A 411 3.79 -11.29 16.13
C ARG A 411 4.14 -11.91 14.79
N ILE A 412 3.36 -11.61 13.74
CA ILE A 412 3.59 -12.12 12.38
C ILE A 412 4.96 -11.70 11.89
N ILE A 413 5.28 -10.41 11.98
CA ILE A 413 6.56 -9.87 11.50
C ILE A 413 7.73 -10.43 12.29
N ASP A 414 7.71 -10.33 13.62
CA ASP A 414 8.82 -10.76 14.48
C ASP A 414 9.09 -12.27 14.38
N THR A 415 8.08 -13.07 13.97
CA THR A 415 8.24 -14.50 13.74
C THR A 415 8.77 -14.81 12.34
N LEU A 416 8.23 -14.19 11.30
CA LEU A 416 8.55 -14.53 9.91
C LEU A 416 9.81 -13.82 9.40
N GLU A 417 10.05 -12.57 9.78
CA GLU A 417 11.18 -11.77 9.29
C GLU A 417 12.53 -12.46 9.50
N PRO A 418 12.91 -12.98 10.69
CA PRO A 418 14.18 -13.63 10.89
C PRO A 418 14.38 -14.91 10.05
N VAL A 419 13.29 -15.67 9.87
CA VAL A 419 13.33 -16.94 9.10
C VAL A 419 13.42 -16.66 7.60
N MET A 420 12.70 -15.65 7.10
CA MET A 420 12.77 -15.21 5.72
C MET A 420 14.14 -14.60 5.41
N ASN A 421 14.64 -13.65 6.20
CA ASN A 421 15.94 -13.01 6.00
C ASN A 421 17.12 -13.99 6.02
N SER A 422 16.99 -15.10 6.74
CA SER A 422 17.97 -16.17 6.74
C SER A 422 17.75 -17.22 5.63
N HIS A 423 16.78 -17.00 4.73
CA HIS A 423 16.41 -17.87 3.61
C HIS A 423 16.08 -19.30 4.01
N ARG A 424 15.49 -19.45 5.21
CA ARG A 424 15.16 -20.75 5.81
C ARG A 424 13.68 -21.09 5.66
N LEU A 425 12.86 -20.19 5.12
CA LEU A 425 11.46 -20.44 4.79
C LEU A 425 11.36 -20.89 3.34
N ILE A 426 11.10 -22.17 3.16
CA ILE A 426 11.01 -22.85 1.85
C ILE A 426 9.53 -23.13 1.59
N ILE A 427 9.01 -22.66 0.48
CA ILE A 427 7.59 -22.83 0.13
C ILE A 427 7.47 -23.72 -1.09
N ASP A 428 6.58 -24.72 -1.02
CA ASP A 428 6.25 -25.56 -2.19
C ASP A 428 5.71 -24.67 -3.33
N GLN A 429 6.27 -24.83 -4.52
CA GLN A 429 5.81 -24.13 -5.72
C GLN A 429 4.30 -24.26 -5.90
N LYS A 430 3.71 -25.41 -5.60
CA LYS A 430 2.25 -25.65 -5.69
C LYS A 430 1.45 -24.78 -4.73
N VAL A 431 2.03 -24.39 -3.58
CA VAL A 431 1.36 -23.45 -2.64
C VAL A 431 1.23 -22.08 -3.30
N ILE A 432 2.29 -21.57 -3.93
CA ILE A 432 2.28 -20.29 -4.66
C ILE A 432 1.29 -20.31 -5.83
N GLU A 433 1.27 -21.40 -6.61
CA GLU A 433 0.34 -21.55 -7.73
C GLU A 433 -1.14 -21.59 -7.27
N LYS A 434 -1.42 -22.29 -6.17
CA LYS A 434 -2.75 -22.35 -5.56
C LYS A 434 -3.16 -21.00 -4.98
N ASP A 435 -2.24 -20.31 -4.30
CA ASP A 435 -2.47 -18.98 -3.73
C ASP A 435 -2.89 -17.99 -4.83
N PHE A 436 -2.15 -17.95 -5.93
CA PHE A 436 -2.47 -17.08 -7.06
C PHE A 436 -3.85 -17.40 -7.70
N ARG A 437 -4.26 -18.66 -7.72
CA ARG A 437 -5.55 -19.10 -8.29
C ARG A 437 -6.70 -19.16 -7.27
N SER A 438 -6.43 -18.81 -6.01
CA SER A 438 -7.42 -18.88 -4.93
C SER A 438 -8.58 -17.90 -5.15
N ASN A 439 -9.75 -18.22 -4.57
CA ASN A 439 -10.94 -17.36 -4.52
C ASN A 439 -11.38 -16.81 -5.91
N PRO A 440 -11.55 -17.65 -6.93
CA PRO A 440 -11.89 -17.20 -8.29
C PRO A 440 -13.26 -16.53 -8.38
N GLU A 441 -14.16 -16.77 -7.41
CA GLU A 441 -15.50 -16.19 -7.30
C GLU A 441 -15.50 -14.74 -6.79
N GLU A 442 -14.38 -14.28 -6.21
CA GLU A 442 -14.27 -12.93 -5.68
C GLU A 442 -13.86 -11.92 -6.76
N THR A 443 -14.18 -10.65 -6.51
CA THR A 443 -13.70 -9.56 -7.39
C THR A 443 -12.16 -9.53 -7.41
N PRO A 444 -11.52 -9.13 -8.52
CA PRO A 444 -10.06 -9.13 -8.63
C PRO A 444 -9.35 -8.42 -7.48
N GLU A 445 -9.91 -7.28 -7.04
CA GLU A 445 -9.35 -6.48 -5.93
C GLU A 445 -9.46 -7.24 -4.59
N ARG A 446 -10.60 -7.88 -4.29
CA ARG A 446 -10.80 -8.62 -3.06
C ARG A 446 -9.99 -9.92 -3.08
N ARG A 447 -9.97 -10.63 -4.22
CA ARG A 447 -9.17 -11.83 -4.41
C ARG A 447 -7.70 -11.60 -4.08
N LEU A 448 -7.15 -10.47 -4.56
CA LEU A 448 -5.76 -10.09 -4.29
C LEU A 448 -5.48 -9.96 -2.77
N LYS A 449 -6.38 -9.33 -2.03
CA LYS A 449 -6.24 -9.11 -0.57
C LYS A 449 -6.30 -10.41 0.24
N LEU A 450 -6.87 -11.47 -0.30
CA LEU A 450 -6.97 -12.79 0.32
C LEU A 450 -5.77 -13.70 0.03
N GLN A 451 -4.80 -13.29 -0.79
CA GLN A 451 -3.65 -14.09 -1.18
C GLN A 451 -2.50 -13.94 -0.17
N LEU A 452 -1.82 -15.06 0.14
CA LEU A 452 -0.69 -15.11 1.06
C LEU A 452 0.44 -14.16 0.65
N VAL A 453 0.85 -14.20 -0.63
CA VAL A 453 1.95 -13.37 -1.14
C VAL A 453 1.64 -11.89 -1.01
N TYR A 454 0.38 -11.49 -1.25
CA TYR A 454 -0.08 -10.13 -1.02
C TYR A 454 0.01 -9.74 0.46
N GLN A 455 -0.48 -10.60 1.36
CA GLN A 455 -0.47 -10.36 2.81
C GLN A 455 0.97 -10.23 3.32
N LEU A 456 1.87 -11.15 2.95
CA LEU A 456 3.29 -11.11 3.35
C LEU A 456 3.98 -9.83 2.88
N SER A 457 3.79 -9.44 1.61
CA SER A 457 4.48 -8.27 1.05
C SER A 457 3.99 -6.93 1.63
N ARG A 458 2.77 -6.86 2.16
CA ARG A 458 2.12 -5.59 2.56
C ARG A 458 1.79 -5.46 4.04
N ILE A 459 2.14 -6.46 4.86
CA ILE A 459 2.03 -6.32 6.31
C ILE A 459 3.07 -5.33 6.83
N SER A 460 2.66 -4.46 7.74
CA SER A 460 3.53 -3.49 8.40
C SER A 460 3.33 -3.52 9.91
N ARG A 461 4.25 -2.92 10.67
CA ARG A 461 4.18 -2.86 12.14
C ARG A 461 3.03 -1.99 12.69
N HIS A 462 2.25 -1.36 11.80
CA HIS A 462 1.07 -0.57 12.18
C HIS A 462 -0.15 -1.47 12.37
N ARG A 463 -0.84 -1.27 13.49
CA ARG A 463 -2.06 -2.02 13.81
C ARG A 463 -3.13 -1.84 12.72
N GLY A 464 -3.73 -2.95 12.27
CA GLY A 464 -4.72 -2.96 11.19
C GLY A 464 -4.11 -2.59 9.84
N SER A 465 -2.85 -2.95 9.59
CA SER A 465 -2.16 -2.67 8.32
C SER A 465 -2.83 -3.34 7.11
N LEU A 466 -3.45 -4.49 7.32
CA LEU A 466 -4.20 -5.23 6.31
C LEU A 466 -5.67 -5.39 6.73
N VAL A 467 -6.56 -5.61 5.76
CA VAL A 467 -7.97 -6.00 5.98
C VAL A 467 -8.08 -7.49 6.27
N HIS A 468 -7.28 -8.28 5.54
CA HIS A 468 -7.18 -9.73 5.69
C HIS A 468 -5.71 -10.08 5.89
N ASP A 469 -5.38 -10.76 6.98
CA ASP A 469 -4.04 -11.21 7.33
C ASP A 469 -4.03 -12.68 7.80
N ASP A 470 -5.14 -13.38 7.64
CA ASP A 470 -5.39 -14.71 8.19
C ASP A 470 -4.37 -15.76 7.71
N LEU A 471 -3.97 -15.72 6.43
CA LEU A 471 -2.96 -16.64 5.88
C LEU A 471 -1.56 -16.36 6.44
N ALA A 472 -1.18 -15.10 6.52
CA ALA A 472 0.11 -14.70 7.10
C ALA A 472 0.16 -15.04 8.60
N ASP A 473 -0.95 -14.89 9.31
CA ASP A 473 -1.07 -15.23 10.72
C ASP A 473 -0.99 -16.74 10.97
N SER A 474 -1.73 -17.53 10.21
CA SER A 474 -1.64 -18.99 10.26
C SER A 474 -0.22 -19.49 9.97
N LEU A 475 0.45 -18.90 8.95
CA LEU A 475 1.83 -19.25 8.64
C LEU A 475 2.78 -18.88 9.78
N ALA A 476 2.62 -17.68 10.36
CA ALA A 476 3.42 -17.26 11.50
C ALA A 476 3.21 -18.16 12.73
N GLY A 477 1.98 -18.61 12.97
CA GLY A 477 1.70 -19.55 14.05
C GLY A 477 2.45 -20.88 13.89
N ALA A 478 2.45 -21.44 12.66
CA ALA A 478 3.18 -22.68 12.37
C ALA A 478 4.71 -22.52 12.45
N VAL A 479 5.23 -21.40 11.92
CA VAL A 479 6.67 -21.07 11.98
C VAL A 479 7.10 -20.79 13.42
N GLY A 480 6.28 -20.09 14.20
CA GLY A 480 6.54 -19.77 15.60
C GLY A 480 6.74 -21.01 16.46
N TYR A 481 5.88 -22.01 16.27
CA TYR A 481 6.06 -23.32 16.96
C TYR A 481 7.45 -23.92 16.73
N TRP A 482 7.93 -23.93 15.49
CA TRP A 482 9.25 -24.47 15.17
C TRP A 482 10.39 -23.60 15.67
N THR A 483 10.22 -22.29 15.67
CA THR A 483 11.24 -21.36 16.19
C THR A 483 11.41 -21.56 17.69
N GLU A 484 10.33 -21.68 18.44
CA GLU A 484 10.35 -21.97 19.87
C GLU A 484 10.94 -23.35 20.16
N TYR A 485 10.60 -24.37 19.36
CA TYR A 485 11.16 -25.69 19.48
C TYR A 485 12.70 -25.70 19.27
N MET A 486 13.19 -25.00 18.24
CA MET A 486 14.64 -24.88 17.99
C MET A 486 15.36 -24.14 19.13
N LEU A 487 14.78 -23.09 19.67
CA LEU A 487 15.33 -22.37 20.82
C LEU A 487 15.41 -23.26 22.06
N SER A 488 14.42 -24.10 22.32
CA SER A 488 14.41 -25.02 23.45
C SER A 488 15.55 -26.06 23.38
N LEU A 489 16.00 -26.43 22.17
CA LEU A 489 17.12 -27.34 21.97
C LEU A 489 18.49 -26.70 22.22
N ILE A 490 18.60 -25.37 22.14
CA ILE A 490 19.85 -24.63 22.38
C ILE A 490 20.09 -24.44 23.89
N HIS A 491 19.04 -24.51 24.68
CA HIS A 491 19.10 -24.32 26.16
C HIS A 491 19.26 -25.65 26.94
N ILE A 492 19.41 -26.77 26.26
CA ILE A 492 19.80 -28.10 26.83
C ILE A 492 21.27 -28.36 26.57
#